data_d28740177a4692a90c0c27c99c0b57ae
#
_entry.id   d28740177a4692a90c0c27c99c0b57ae
#
_cell.length_a   1.000
_cell.length_b   1.000
_cell.length_c   1.000
_cell.angle_alpha   90.00
_cell.angle_beta   90.00
_cell.angle_gamma   90.00
#
_symmetry.space_group_name_H-M   'P 1'
#
loop_
_entity.id
_entity.type
_entity.pdbx_description
1 polymer ?
#
loop_
_entity_poly.entity_id
_entity_poly.type
_entity_poly.pdbx_seq_one_letter_code
_entity_poly.pdbx_strand_id
1 'polypeptide(L)'
;VRSPGVFYGHDHDKVGNDLYSATMNPNRGAWLEYETDASNVFYVRIDKNRKLPVTVLCRALGLSSNEDILNYFGEDERILATLEKDTTKNTEEGLLEVYRKLRPGEPPTVESATSQLNMLFFDPRRYDLSRFGRYKMNKKLSLARRITGYIAAENVVAPLTGELLIEKDAKITRQLAEAADNAGVNIVVLNVEGKKVKV
;
A
#
# COMPACT_ATOMS: atom_id res chain seq x y z
N VAL A 1 8.09 -20.21 -12.67
CA VAL A 1 8.27 -19.78 -11.27
C VAL A 1 8.78 -18.35 -11.29
N ARG A 2 8.09 -17.40 -10.63
CA ARG A 2 8.53 -16.01 -10.49
C ARG A 2 9.40 -15.88 -9.25
N SER A 3 10.45 -15.08 -9.31
CA SER A 3 11.30 -14.80 -8.14
C SER A 3 10.52 -13.97 -7.09
N PRO A 4 10.85 -14.12 -5.78
CA PRO A 4 10.25 -13.27 -4.74
C PRO A 4 10.47 -11.78 -5.01
N GLY A 5 9.49 -10.96 -4.66
CA GLY A 5 9.53 -9.51 -4.82
C GLY A 5 8.19 -8.92 -5.19
N VAL A 6 8.20 -7.66 -5.63
CA VAL A 6 7.01 -6.96 -6.12
C VAL A 6 7.15 -6.66 -7.60
N PHE A 7 6.08 -6.87 -8.36
CA PHE A 7 6.01 -6.65 -9.80
C PHE A 7 4.88 -5.65 -10.07
N TYR A 8 5.19 -4.57 -10.75
CA TYR A 8 4.21 -3.57 -11.17
C TYR A 8 3.84 -3.78 -12.63
N GLY A 9 2.58 -3.57 -12.95
CA GLY A 9 2.04 -3.53 -14.30
C GLY A 9 1.28 -2.24 -14.54
N HIS A 10 1.35 -1.75 -15.76
CA HIS A 10 0.57 -0.64 -16.26
C HIS A 10 -0.01 -1.08 -17.61
N ASP A 11 -1.31 -0.96 -17.76
CA ASP A 11 -2.05 -1.38 -18.94
C ASP A 11 -3.16 -0.37 -19.23
N HIS A 12 -3.84 -0.51 -20.35
CA HIS A 12 -4.97 0.32 -20.71
C HIS A 12 -6.20 -0.54 -20.96
N ASP A 13 -7.34 -0.05 -20.57
CA ASP A 13 -8.60 -0.68 -20.95
C ASP A 13 -8.95 -0.40 -22.44
N LYS A 14 -10.05 -0.98 -22.91
CA LYS A 14 -10.51 -0.80 -24.30
C LYS A 14 -10.91 0.65 -24.64
N VAL A 15 -11.12 1.47 -23.64
CA VAL A 15 -11.53 2.88 -23.76
C VAL A 15 -10.32 3.81 -23.65
N GLY A 16 -9.16 3.30 -23.19
CA GLY A 16 -7.93 4.07 -23.03
C GLY A 16 -7.66 4.54 -21.58
N ASN A 17 -8.43 4.08 -20.59
CA ASN A 17 -8.17 4.39 -19.20
C ASN A 17 -6.96 3.60 -18.68
N ASP A 18 -6.13 4.24 -17.89
CA ASP A 18 -4.98 3.62 -17.25
C ASP A 18 -5.41 2.60 -16.18
N LEU A 19 -4.89 1.38 -16.30
CA LEU A 19 -5.06 0.32 -15.33
C LEU A 19 -3.71 0.00 -14.69
N TYR A 20 -3.67 0.01 -13.38
CA TYR A 20 -2.46 -0.29 -12.61
C TYR A 20 -2.61 -1.61 -11.87
N SER A 21 -1.53 -2.35 -11.81
CA SER A 21 -1.48 -3.59 -11.05
C SER A 21 -0.16 -3.70 -10.29
N ALA A 22 -0.21 -4.41 -9.17
CA ALA A 22 0.98 -4.79 -8.42
C ALA A 22 0.80 -6.20 -7.88
N THR A 23 1.80 -7.06 -8.07
CA THR A 23 1.80 -8.40 -7.50
C THR A 23 2.94 -8.53 -6.51
N MET A 24 2.60 -8.79 -5.26
CA MET A 24 3.56 -9.13 -4.22
C MET A 24 3.69 -10.65 -4.14
N ASN A 25 4.85 -11.15 -4.56
CA ASN A 25 5.17 -12.57 -4.58
C ASN A 25 6.15 -12.89 -3.46
N PRO A 26 5.74 -13.57 -2.38
CA PRO A 26 6.65 -14.04 -1.35
C PRO A 26 7.46 -15.25 -1.85
N ASN A 27 8.54 -15.57 -1.15
CA ASN A 27 9.27 -16.83 -1.33
C ASN A 27 8.42 -18.02 -0.89
N ARG A 28 7.64 -17.84 0.18
CA ARG A 28 6.68 -18.80 0.72
C ARG A 28 5.48 -18.06 1.27
N GLY A 29 4.28 -18.55 0.96
CA GLY A 29 3.02 -18.02 1.47
C GLY A 29 2.11 -17.45 0.39
N ALA A 30 1.06 -16.76 0.83
CA ALA A 30 0.02 -16.22 -0.02
C ALA A 30 0.51 -15.03 -0.86
N TRP A 31 0.07 -14.97 -2.10
CA TRP A 31 0.32 -13.84 -2.98
C TRP A 31 -0.69 -12.73 -2.69
N LEU A 32 -0.25 -11.48 -2.85
CA LEU A 32 -1.12 -10.31 -2.88
C LEU A 32 -1.08 -9.71 -4.28
N GLU A 33 -2.23 -9.65 -4.91
CA GLU A 33 -2.40 -9.06 -6.23
C GLU A 33 -3.30 -7.83 -6.10
N TYR A 34 -2.77 -6.67 -6.44
CA TYR A 34 -3.47 -5.40 -6.43
C TYR A 34 -3.82 -4.99 -7.86
N GLU A 35 -5.01 -4.49 -8.08
CA GLU A 35 -5.47 -4.02 -9.39
C GLU A 35 -6.41 -2.80 -9.24
N THR A 36 -6.33 -1.85 -10.16
CA THR A 36 -7.36 -0.83 -10.35
C THR A 36 -8.31 -1.25 -11.45
N ASP A 37 -9.57 -0.85 -11.36
CA ASP A 37 -10.53 -1.03 -12.45
C ASP A 37 -10.81 0.30 -13.19
N ALA A 38 -11.62 0.22 -14.24
CA ALA A 38 -12.04 1.37 -15.04
C ALA A 38 -12.83 2.45 -14.25
N SER A 39 -13.32 2.10 -13.05
CA SER A 39 -14.02 3.02 -12.15
C SER A 39 -13.08 3.63 -11.09
N ASN A 40 -11.77 3.52 -11.27
CA ASN A 40 -10.75 3.96 -10.32
C ASN A 40 -10.81 3.27 -8.95
N VAL A 41 -11.52 2.14 -8.84
CA VAL A 41 -11.59 1.38 -7.59
C VAL A 41 -10.36 0.48 -7.47
N PHE A 42 -9.76 0.52 -6.30
CA PHE A 42 -8.55 -0.24 -6.00
C PHE A 42 -8.90 -1.54 -5.28
N TYR A 43 -8.59 -2.67 -5.91
CA TYR A 43 -8.89 -4.01 -5.40
C TYR A 43 -7.65 -4.76 -4.99
N VAL A 44 -7.84 -5.71 -4.09
CA VAL A 44 -6.82 -6.70 -3.71
C VAL A 44 -7.40 -8.10 -3.82
N ARG A 45 -6.56 -9.03 -4.27
CA ARG A 45 -6.79 -10.49 -4.22
C ARG A 45 -5.76 -11.12 -3.30
N ILE A 46 -6.21 -11.99 -2.44
CA ILE A 46 -5.36 -12.80 -1.57
C ILE A 46 -5.37 -14.22 -2.14
N ASP A 47 -4.23 -14.67 -2.64
CA ASP A 47 -3.99 -16.04 -3.11
C ASP A 47 -5.05 -16.58 -4.09
N LYS A 48 -5.34 -15.86 -5.16
CA LYS A 48 -6.33 -16.18 -6.20
C LYS A 48 -7.82 -16.20 -5.77
N ASN A 49 -8.11 -15.78 -4.55
CA ASN A 49 -9.49 -15.63 -4.10
C ASN A 49 -10.20 -14.45 -4.81
N ARG A 50 -11.50 -14.30 -4.55
CA ARG A 50 -12.27 -13.19 -5.11
C ARG A 50 -11.70 -11.85 -4.63
N LYS A 51 -11.65 -10.89 -5.53
CA LYS A 51 -11.20 -9.53 -5.24
C LYS A 51 -12.11 -8.84 -4.20
N LEU A 52 -11.51 -8.00 -3.39
CA LEU A 52 -12.17 -7.13 -2.43
C LEU A 52 -11.56 -5.73 -2.50
N PRO A 53 -12.30 -4.66 -2.13
CA PRO A 53 -11.72 -3.32 -2.04
C PRO A 53 -10.50 -3.32 -1.13
N VAL A 54 -9.43 -2.64 -1.51
CA VAL A 54 -8.19 -2.62 -0.72
C VAL A 54 -8.40 -2.03 0.68
N THR A 55 -9.35 -1.11 0.82
CA THR A 55 -9.71 -0.47 2.09
C THR A 55 -10.22 -1.49 3.12
N VAL A 56 -10.92 -2.55 2.69
CA VAL A 56 -11.34 -3.65 3.57
C VAL A 56 -10.13 -4.35 4.18
N LEU A 57 -9.08 -4.61 3.38
CA LEU A 57 -7.84 -5.19 3.89
C LEU A 57 -7.12 -4.20 4.82
N CYS A 58 -7.09 -2.91 4.48
CA CYS A 58 -6.51 -1.87 5.33
C CYS A 58 -7.18 -1.81 6.71
N ARG A 59 -8.53 -1.90 6.76
CA ARG A 59 -9.27 -1.97 8.03
C ARG A 59 -8.94 -3.24 8.81
N ALA A 60 -8.89 -4.38 8.14
CA ALA A 60 -8.50 -5.65 8.77
C ALA A 60 -7.08 -5.60 9.37
N LEU A 61 -6.20 -4.78 8.80
CA LEU A 61 -4.82 -4.57 9.29
C LEU A 61 -4.70 -3.45 10.34
N GLY A 62 -5.81 -2.77 10.70
CA GLY A 62 -5.84 -1.81 11.81
C GLY A 62 -6.16 -0.36 11.46
N LEU A 63 -6.28 0.01 10.17
CA LEU A 63 -6.77 1.33 9.76
C LEU A 63 -8.31 1.33 9.83
N SER A 64 -8.86 1.57 11.00
CA SER A 64 -10.28 1.29 11.31
C SER A 64 -11.24 2.23 10.59
N SER A 65 -11.03 3.54 10.70
CA SER A 65 -11.93 4.55 10.16
C SER A 65 -11.56 4.99 8.73
N ASN A 66 -12.48 5.70 8.06
CA ASN A 66 -12.18 6.35 6.80
C ASN A 66 -11.10 7.41 6.97
N GLU A 67 -11.14 8.13 8.10
CA GLU A 67 -10.15 9.16 8.44
C GLU A 67 -8.76 8.57 8.60
N ASP A 68 -8.62 7.41 9.24
CA ASP A 68 -7.33 6.71 9.36
C ASP A 68 -6.75 6.36 7.98
N ILE A 69 -7.61 5.85 7.08
CA ILE A 69 -7.20 5.50 5.71
C ILE A 69 -6.77 6.75 4.93
N LEU A 70 -7.56 7.83 4.99
CA LEU A 70 -7.24 9.08 4.30
C LEU A 70 -6.01 9.78 4.91
N ASN A 71 -5.83 9.73 6.23
CA ASN A 71 -4.64 10.24 6.89
C ASN A 71 -3.37 9.46 6.47
N TYR A 72 -3.51 8.16 6.23
CA TYR A 72 -2.39 7.31 5.85
C TYR A 72 -2.02 7.44 4.36
N PHE A 73 -3.00 7.38 3.46
CA PHE A 73 -2.77 7.37 2.00
C PHE A 73 -2.95 8.73 1.32
N GLY A 74 -3.60 9.69 1.97
CA GLY A 74 -4.01 10.95 1.38
C GLY A 74 -5.36 10.85 0.66
N GLU A 75 -5.86 12.00 0.21
CA GLU A 75 -7.14 12.12 -0.54
C GLU A 75 -6.91 11.90 -2.04
N ASP A 76 -6.57 10.68 -2.42
CA ASP A 76 -6.48 10.28 -3.82
C ASP A 76 -7.85 9.83 -4.34
N GLU A 77 -8.17 10.18 -5.60
CA GLU A 77 -9.46 9.84 -6.23
C GLU A 77 -9.75 8.33 -6.21
N ARG A 78 -8.70 7.49 -6.33
CA ARG A 78 -8.84 6.03 -6.29
C ARG A 78 -9.16 5.53 -4.89
N ILE A 79 -8.58 6.16 -3.88
CA ILE A 79 -8.88 5.82 -2.47
C ILE A 79 -10.32 6.23 -2.14
N LEU A 80 -10.76 7.42 -2.57
CA LEU A 80 -12.14 7.88 -2.37
C LEU A 80 -13.14 6.96 -3.07
N ALA A 81 -12.92 6.63 -4.35
CA ALA A 81 -13.77 5.69 -5.09
C ALA A 81 -13.80 4.29 -4.45
N THR A 82 -12.67 3.86 -3.86
CA THR A 82 -12.58 2.58 -3.17
C THR A 82 -13.35 2.59 -1.86
N LEU A 83 -13.30 3.69 -1.09
CA LEU A 83 -14.07 3.86 0.13
C LEU A 83 -15.60 3.86 -0.13
N GLU A 84 -16.05 4.40 -1.26
CA GLU A 84 -17.46 4.33 -1.67
C GLU A 84 -17.94 2.90 -1.95
N LYS A 85 -17.04 2.04 -2.42
CA LYS A 85 -17.32 0.60 -2.67
C LYS A 85 -17.16 -0.27 -1.44
N ASP A 86 -16.49 0.22 -0.41
CA ASP A 86 -16.26 -0.50 0.84
C ASP A 86 -17.52 -0.45 1.71
N THR A 87 -18.09 -1.61 2.00
CA THR A 87 -19.26 -1.76 2.86
C THR A 87 -18.91 -1.88 4.34
N THR A 88 -17.62 -2.01 4.66
CA THR A 88 -17.13 -2.16 6.04
C THR A 88 -16.85 -0.81 6.69
N LYS A 89 -16.97 -0.71 8.00
CA LYS A 89 -16.84 0.55 8.74
C LYS A 89 -15.71 0.57 9.76
N ASN A 90 -15.26 -0.60 10.18
CA ASN A 90 -14.25 -0.75 11.23
C ASN A 90 -13.39 -2.01 11.00
N THR A 91 -12.40 -2.19 11.87
CA THR A 91 -11.46 -3.32 11.82
C THR A 91 -12.15 -4.68 11.92
N GLU A 92 -13.15 -4.82 12.79
CA GLU A 92 -13.87 -6.09 12.98
C GLU A 92 -14.62 -6.49 11.72
N GLU A 93 -15.37 -5.57 11.14
CA GLU A 93 -16.09 -5.80 9.87
C GLU A 93 -15.13 -6.12 8.73
N GLY A 94 -14.01 -5.41 8.65
CA GLY A 94 -12.93 -5.67 7.69
C GLY A 94 -12.37 -7.09 7.82
N LEU A 95 -12.07 -7.53 9.04
CA LEU A 95 -11.61 -8.90 9.34
C LEU A 95 -12.63 -9.95 8.91
N LEU A 96 -13.91 -9.76 9.25
CA LEU A 96 -14.98 -10.67 8.89
C LEU A 96 -15.17 -10.78 7.38
N GLU A 97 -15.10 -9.65 6.66
CA GLU A 97 -15.25 -9.65 5.21
C GLU A 97 -14.05 -10.31 4.51
N VAL A 98 -12.82 -10.06 4.96
CA VAL A 98 -11.63 -10.77 4.48
C VAL A 98 -11.79 -12.28 4.70
N TYR A 99 -12.24 -12.69 5.88
CA TYR A 99 -12.46 -14.11 6.20
C TYR A 99 -13.49 -14.76 5.27
N ARG A 100 -14.63 -14.10 5.01
CA ARG A 100 -15.66 -14.59 4.08
C ARG A 100 -15.13 -14.83 2.67
N LYS A 101 -14.19 -13.97 2.21
CA LYS A 101 -13.54 -14.15 0.90
C LYS A 101 -12.56 -15.32 0.88
N LEU A 102 -11.85 -15.53 1.98
CA LEU A 102 -10.86 -16.61 2.12
C LEU A 102 -11.50 -17.97 2.37
N ARG A 103 -12.59 -18.02 3.14
CA ARG A 103 -13.28 -19.21 3.59
C ARG A 103 -14.80 -19.12 3.32
N PRO A 104 -15.20 -19.20 2.03
CA PRO A 104 -16.64 -19.16 1.70
C PRO A 104 -17.34 -20.38 2.31
N GLY A 105 -18.49 -20.12 2.99
CA GLY A 105 -19.31 -21.17 3.61
C GLY A 105 -19.03 -21.42 5.09
N GLU A 106 -17.95 -20.89 5.66
CA GLU A 106 -17.70 -20.95 7.10
C GLU A 106 -18.28 -19.70 7.80
N PRO A 107 -18.96 -19.84 8.96
CA PRO A 107 -19.42 -18.70 9.72
C PRO A 107 -18.22 -17.92 10.27
N PRO A 108 -18.09 -16.61 9.96
CA PRO A 108 -16.95 -15.83 10.40
C PRO A 108 -17.10 -15.41 11.86
N THR A 109 -16.02 -15.52 12.63
CA THR A 109 -15.86 -14.88 13.94
C THR A 109 -14.62 -14.00 13.92
N VAL A 110 -14.56 -12.96 14.75
CA VAL A 110 -13.40 -12.05 14.81
C VAL A 110 -12.13 -12.82 15.17
N GLU A 111 -12.25 -13.77 16.09
CA GLU A 111 -11.10 -14.61 16.51
C GLU A 111 -10.57 -15.48 15.38
N SER A 112 -11.45 -16.18 14.64
CA SER A 112 -11.05 -17.03 13.52
C SER A 112 -10.49 -16.20 12.37
N ALA A 113 -11.06 -15.01 12.10
CA ALA A 113 -10.59 -14.09 11.07
C ALA A 113 -9.20 -13.54 11.42
N THR A 114 -8.98 -13.11 12.65
CA THR A 114 -7.68 -12.64 13.14
C THR A 114 -6.64 -13.75 13.08
N SER A 115 -6.99 -14.94 13.54
CA SER A 115 -6.10 -16.11 13.47
C SER A 115 -5.72 -16.46 12.05
N GLN A 116 -6.68 -16.44 11.11
CA GLN A 116 -6.45 -16.73 9.70
C GLN A 116 -5.52 -15.68 9.06
N LEU A 117 -5.72 -14.39 9.32
CA LEU A 117 -4.90 -13.31 8.79
C LEU A 117 -3.46 -13.40 9.34
N ASN A 118 -3.32 -13.64 10.64
CA ASN A 118 -2.02 -13.86 11.28
C ASN A 118 -1.27 -15.05 10.69
N MET A 119 -1.97 -16.16 10.47
CA MET A 119 -1.42 -17.35 9.87
C MET A 119 -0.93 -17.12 8.43
N LEU A 120 -1.65 -16.30 7.65
CA LEU A 120 -1.31 -16.05 6.26
C LEU A 120 -0.12 -15.12 6.07
N PHE A 121 0.04 -14.08 6.92
CA PHE A 121 0.99 -13.00 6.67
C PHE A 121 2.00 -12.76 7.80
N PHE A 122 1.71 -13.20 9.02
CA PHE A 122 2.52 -12.88 10.20
C PHE A 122 3.15 -14.13 10.88
N ASP A 123 2.82 -15.32 10.43
CA ASP A 123 3.52 -16.54 10.88
C ASP A 123 4.80 -16.77 10.04
N PRO A 124 6.01 -16.63 10.62
CA PRO A 124 7.26 -16.77 9.88
C PRO A 124 7.49 -18.19 9.34
N ARG A 125 6.75 -19.18 9.82
CA ARG A 125 6.81 -20.56 9.31
C ARG A 125 6.04 -20.70 8.00
N ARG A 126 5.04 -19.87 7.77
CA ARG A 126 4.10 -19.94 6.64
C ARG A 126 4.32 -18.84 5.63
N TYR A 127 4.82 -17.68 6.04
CA TYR A 127 5.05 -16.52 5.20
C TYR A 127 6.49 -16.03 5.31
N ASP A 128 7.19 -15.98 4.18
CA ASP A 128 8.55 -15.50 4.09
C ASP A 128 8.81 -14.78 2.77
N LEU A 129 9.29 -13.55 2.84
CA LEU A 129 9.68 -12.76 1.68
C LEU A 129 11.09 -13.09 1.18
N SER A 130 11.88 -13.79 1.96
CA SER A 130 13.33 -14.01 1.81
C SER A 130 14.15 -12.69 1.81
N ARG A 131 15.47 -12.80 2.00
CA ARG A 131 16.38 -11.64 1.91
C ARG A 131 16.34 -10.98 0.54
N PHE A 132 16.29 -11.80 -0.50
CA PHE A 132 16.27 -11.34 -1.88
C PHE A 132 14.97 -10.61 -2.26
N GLY A 133 13.82 -11.16 -1.84
CA GLY A 133 12.52 -10.52 -2.03
C GLY A 133 12.43 -9.18 -1.29
N ARG A 134 12.87 -9.13 -0.03
CA ARG A 134 12.93 -7.89 0.76
C ARG A 134 13.84 -6.85 0.10
N TYR A 135 15.01 -7.23 -0.35
CA TYR A 135 15.90 -6.33 -1.07
C TYR A 135 15.25 -5.74 -2.33
N LYS A 136 14.60 -6.58 -3.14
CA LYS A 136 13.90 -6.12 -4.35
C LYS A 136 12.75 -5.17 -4.03
N MET A 137 11.98 -5.49 -3.00
CA MET A 137 10.87 -4.64 -2.56
C MET A 137 11.39 -3.29 -2.05
N ASN A 138 12.36 -3.31 -1.14
CA ASN A 138 12.96 -2.09 -0.59
C ASN A 138 13.55 -1.22 -1.69
N LYS A 139 14.25 -1.82 -2.66
CA LYS A 139 14.80 -1.08 -3.81
C LYS A 139 13.73 -0.38 -4.64
N LYS A 140 12.52 -0.96 -4.78
CA LYS A 140 11.41 -0.36 -5.53
C LYS A 140 10.61 0.65 -4.70
N LEU A 141 10.46 0.39 -3.40
CA LEU A 141 9.62 1.16 -2.48
C LEU A 141 10.41 2.19 -1.66
N SER A 142 11.74 2.31 -1.86
CA SER A 142 12.54 3.27 -1.10
C SER A 142 12.04 4.69 -1.32
N LEU A 143 11.95 5.46 -0.24
CA LEU A 143 11.48 6.83 -0.25
C LEU A 143 12.28 7.67 -1.25
N ALA A 144 13.61 7.52 -1.26
CA ALA A 144 14.49 8.24 -2.16
C ALA A 144 14.07 8.11 -3.63
N ARG A 145 13.68 6.92 -4.08
CA ARG A 145 13.24 6.72 -5.47
C ARG A 145 11.90 7.36 -5.79
N ARG A 146 11.00 7.35 -4.82
CA ARG A 146 9.64 7.89 -5.00
C ARG A 146 9.59 9.41 -5.01
N ILE A 147 10.50 10.06 -4.29
CA ILE A 147 10.52 11.53 -4.17
C ILE A 147 11.50 12.22 -5.11
N THR A 148 12.49 11.50 -5.66
CA THR A 148 13.49 12.10 -6.56
C THR A 148 12.87 12.72 -7.80
N GLY A 149 13.21 13.98 -8.09
CA GLY A 149 12.75 14.72 -9.27
C GLY A 149 11.50 15.56 -9.05
N TYR A 150 10.79 15.34 -7.96
CA TYR A 150 9.61 16.12 -7.57
C TYR A 150 9.98 17.37 -6.78
N ILE A 151 8.99 18.23 -6.53
CA ILE A 151 9.12 19.44 -5.72
C ILE A 151 8.53 19.16 -4.33
N ALA A 152 9.26 19.52 -3.28
CA ALA A 152 8.77 19.41 -1.91
C ALA A 152 7.67 20.45 -1.66
N ALA A 153 6.49 20.02 -1.21
CA ALA A 153 5.40 20.94 -0.85
C ALA A 153 5.55 21.52 0.57
N GLU A 154 6.40 20.90 1.38
CA GLU A 154 6.67 21.27 2.77
C GLU A 154 8.15 21.02 3.09
N ASN A 155 8.65 21.64 4.16
CA ASN A 155 9.98 21.38 4.65
C ASN A 155 10.13 19.93 5.11
N VAL A 156 11.21 19.26 4.70
CA VAL A 156 11.54 17.91 5.14
C VAL A 156 12.62 17.98 6.20
N VAL A 157 12.30 17.50 7.39
CA VAL A 157 13.16 17.58 8.58
C VAL A 157 13.54 16.18 9.02
N ALA A 158 14.80 16.00 9.43
CA ALA A 158 15.25 14.74 10.00
C ALA A 158 14.54 14.46 11.34
N PRO A 159 13.85 13.31 11.50
CA PRO A 159 13.00 13.08 12.68
C PRO A 159 13.76 12.95 13.99
N LEU A 160 15.05 12.57 13.93
CA LEU A 160 15.87 12.38 15.13
C LEU A 160 16.64 13.64 15.55
N THR A 161 17.07 14.47 14.58
CA THR A 161 17.95 15.62 14.85
C THR A 161 17.23 16.96 14.73
N GLY A 162 16.08 17.01 14.05
CA GLY A 162 15.40 18.26 13.73
C GLY A 162 16.08 19.07 12.62
N GLU A 163 17.13 18.53 11.97
CA GLU A 163 17.85 19.20 10.89
C GLU A 163 16.98 19.32 9.64
N LEU A 164 16.98 20.50 9.02
CA LEU A 164 16.30 20.75 7.76
C LEU A 164 17.09 20.10 6.62
N LEU A 165 16.50 19.10 5.97
CA LEU A 165 17.11 18.33 4.87
C LEU A 165 16.74 18.88 3.49
N ILE A 166 15.45 19.27 3.34
CA ILE A 166 14.92 19.77 2.07
C ILE A 166 13.99 20.94 2.38
N GLU A 167 14.23 22.08 1.77
CA GLU A 167 13.36 23.24 1.89
C GLU A 167 12.08 23.06 1.07
N LYS A 168 11.00 23.69 1.54
CA LYS A 168 9.75 23.82 0.79
C LYS A 168 10.03 24.45 -0.58
N ASP A 169 9.30 23.99 -1.59
CA ASP A 169 9.37 24.43 -2.99
C ASP A 169 10.72 24.11 -3.69
N ALA A 170 11.65 23.43 -3.01
CA ALA A 170 12.88 22.96 -3.60
C ALA A 170 12.65 21.69 -4.44
N LYS A 171 13.37 21.60 -5.58
CA LYS A 171 13.42 20.38 -6.37
C LYS A 171 14.28 19.34 -5.68
N ILE A 172 13.72 18.17 -5.42
CA ILE A 172 14.38 17.08 -4.73
C ILE A 172 15.37 16.39 -5.67
N THR A 173 16.65 16.62 -5.46
CA THR A 173 17.72 15.90 -6.16
C THR A 173 17.88 14.50 -5.58
N ARG A 174 18.57 13.63 -6.32
CA ARG A 174 18.88 12.28 -5.83
C ARG A 174 19.65 12.29 -4.49
N GLN A 175 20.59 13.22 -4.34
CA GLN A 175 21.38 13.34 -3.10
C GLN A 175 20.52 13.74 -1.91
N LEU A 176 19.64 14.73 -2.08
CA LEU A 176 18.68 15.15 -1.04
C LEU A 176 17.70 14.03 -0.68
N ALA A 177 17.23 13.29 -1.69
CA ALA A 177 16.32 12.17 -1.47
C ALA A 177 17.00 11.02 -0.68
N GLU A 178 18.25 10.67 -1.04
CA GLU A 178 19.04 9.67 -0.32
C GLU A 178 19.39 10.14 1.10
N ALA A 179 19.65 11.42 1.31
CA ALA A 179 19.87 11.99 2.64
C ALA A 179 18.62 11.89 3.52
N ALA A 180 17.45 12.20 2.98
CA ALA A 180 16.17 12.07 3.69
C ALA A 180 15.86 10.61 4.05
N ASP A 181 16.04 9.68 3.12
CA ASP A 181 15.82 8.24 3.34
C ASP A 181 16.78 7.70 4.42
N ASN A 182 18.06 8.06 4.37
CA ASN A 182 19.07 7.67 5.38
C ASN A 182 18.84 8.31 6.76
N ALA A 183 18.26 9.51 6.81
CA ALA A 183 17.90 10.17 8.07
C ALA A 183 16.64 9.58 8.73
N GLY A 184 16.00 8.58 8.10
CA GLY A 184 14.82 7.92 8.63
C GLY A 184 13.52 8.69 8.42
N VAL A 185 13.47 9.58 7.44
CA VAL A 185 12.23 10.24 7.02
C VAL A 185 11.32 9.19 6.39
N ASN A 186 10.09 9.08 6.88
CA ASN A 186 9.11 8.10 6.39
C ASN A 186 8.04 8.73 5.50
N ILE A 187 7.83 10.02 5.59
CA ILE A 187 6.76 10.73 4.89
C ILE A 187 7.32 12.04 4.34
N VAL A 188 7.03 12.30 3.07
CA VAL A 188 7.32 13.57 2.40
C VAL A 188 6.07 14.02 1.65
N VAL A 189 5.75 15.31 1.75
CA VAL A 189 4.64 15.90 0.97
C VAL A 189 5.21 16.53 -0.29
N LEU A 190 4.77 16.07 -1.43
CA LEU A 190 5.21 16.52 -2.75
C LEU A 190 4.16 17.43 -3.38
N ASN A 191 4.62 18.35 -4.22
CA ASN A 191 3.78 19.09 -5.13
C ASN A 191 3.80 18.39 -6.51
N VAL A 192 2.70 17.75 -6.87
CA VAL A 192 2.54 17.06 -8.15
C VAL A 192 1.40 17.74 -8.90
N GLU A 193 1.73 18.44 -10.00
CA GLU A 193 0.74 19.16 -10.83
C GLU A 193 -0.19 20.11 -10.04
N GLY A 194 0.36 20.77 -9.03
CA GLY A 194 -0.38 21.70 -8.17
C GLY A 194 -1.17 21.05 -7.02
N LYS A 195 -1.16 19.72 -6.94
CA LYS A 195 -1.77 18.97 -5.81
C LYS A 195 -0.71 18.55 -4.80
N LYS A 196 -1.04 18.61 -3.50
CA LYS A 196 -0.19 18.05 -2.45
C LYS A 196 -0.40 16.54 -2.37
N VAL A 197 0.65 15.77 -2.57
CA VAL A 197 0.63 14.30 -2.53
C VAL A 197 1.55 13.85 -1.40
N LYS A 198 1.03 13.05 -0.49
CA LYS A 198 1.78 12.42 0.58
C LYS A 198 2.43 11.13 0.08
N VAL A 199 3.73 11.02 0.25
CA VAL A 199 4.54 9.87 -0.23
C VAL A 199 5.31 9.25 0.92
#